data_b41ddb5e12700bd40f0555546c7f3d3f
#
_entry.id   b41ddb5e12700bd40f0555546c7f3d3f
#
_cell.length_a   1.000
_cell.length_b   1.000
_cell.length_c   1.000
_cell.angle_alpha   90.00
_cell.angle_beta   90.00
_cell.angle_gamma   90.00
#
_symmetry.space_group_name_H-M   'P 1'
#
loop_
_entity.id
_entity.type
_entity.pdbx_description
1 polymer ?
#
loop_
_entity_poly.entity_id
_entity_poly.type
_entity_poly.pdbx_seq_one_letter_code
_entity_poly.pdbx_strand_id
1 'polypeptide(L)'
;MSDKNPPNKMKPRSGLVTDGMERAPARGMLRAVGMKDEDFAKPQIGIASSWNEITPCNLSLDRLAKASKKGVIDAGGFPMQFGTISVSDGISMGHEGMHFSLVSREVIADSVETVMQAERFDGMVTFAGCDKSLPAMMMAAARMDVASVFVYAGSTMPGKVDGRDVTTVSYTHLTLPTIYS
;
A
#
# COMPACT_ATOMS: atom_id res chain seq x y z
N MET A 1 -14.35 -25.83 27.39
CA MET A 1 -14.79 -26.49 26.15
C MET A 1 -14.48 -25.55 25.03
N SER A 2 -13.42 -25.80 24.27
CA SER A 2 -13.05 -24.96 23.13
C SER A 2 -13.91 -25.39 21.94
N ASP A 3 -14.87 -24.57 21.57
CA ASP A 3 -15.57 -24.71 20.29
C ASP A 3 -14.53 -24.55 19.15
N LYS A 4 -13.94 -25.67 18.76
CA LYS A 4 -13.10 -25.76 17.58
C LYS A 4 -14.00 -25.87 16.35
N ASN A 5 -14.68 -24.79 15.99
CA ASN A 5 -15.17 -24.70 14.64
C ASN A 5 -13.96 -24.79 13.69
N PRO A 6 -14.03 -25.62 12.64
CA PRO A 6 -12.95 -25.68 11.66
C PRO A 6 -12.69 -24.26 11.13
N PRO A 7 -11.42 -23.87 10.94
CA PRO A 7 -11.09 -22.54 10.49
C PRO A 7 -11.85 -22.24 9.18
N ASN A 8 -12.57 -21.13 9.19
CA ASN A 8 -13.26 -20.65 7.98
C ASN A 8 -12.22 -20.47 6.88
N LYS A 9 -12.29 -21.24 5.82
CA LYS A 9 -11.32 -21.21 4.70
C LYS A 9 -11.18 -19.83 4.07
N MET A 10 -12.23 -18.99 4.18
CA MET A 10 -12.21 -17.60 3.69
C MET A 10 -11.57 -16.61 4.66
N LYS A 11 -11.40 -17.00 5.94
CA LYS A 11 -10.82 -16.17 7.02
C LYS A 11 -9.68 -16.94 7.72
N PRO A 12 -8.61 -17.29 7.02
CA PRO A 12 -7.57 -18.13 7.60
C PRO A 12 -6.79 -17.43 8.73
N ARG A 13 -6.81 -16.10 8.78
CA ARG A 13 -6.05 -15.30 9.73
C ARG A 13 -6.91 -14.36 10.57
N SER A 14 -7.84 -13.60 9.94
CA SER A 14 -8.64 -12.59 10.63
C SER A 14 -9.63 -13.18 11.66
N GLY A 15 -9.93 -14.46 11.58
CA GLY A 15 -10.66 -15.17 12.63
C GLY A 15 -10.02 -15.03 14.02
N LEU A 16 -8.68 -14.95 14.09
CA LEU A 16 -7.96 -14.70 15.35
C LEU A 16 -8.27 -13.35 15.98
N VAL A 17 -8.75 -12.40 15.20
CA VAL A 17 -9.11 -11.04 15.65
C VAL A 17 -10.58 -10.92 15.97
N THR A 18 -11.45 -11.59 15.21
CA THR A 18 -12.90 -11.34 15.26
C THR A 18 -13.73 -12.45 15.91
N ASP A 19 -13.23 -13.69 15.94
CA ASP A 19 -14.05 -14.85 16.32
C ASP A 19 -13.86 -15.20 17.82
N GLY A 20 -14.94 -15.63 18.49
CA GLY A 20 -14.94 -15.99 19.90
C GLY A 20 -15.32 -14.84 20.85
N MET A 21 -15.73 -15.21 22.06
CA MET A 21 -16.16 -14.26 23.09
C MET A 21 -15.00 -13.36 23.56
N GLU A 22 -13.81 -13.91 23.66
CA GLU A 22 -12.59 -13.21 24.09
C GLU A 22 -12.17 -12.07 23.12
N ARG A 23 -12.72 -12.08 21.89
CA ARG A 23 -12.48 -11.04 20.88
C ARG A 23 -13.52 -9.92 20.88
N ALA A 24 -14.41 -9.89 21.85
CA ALA A 24 -15.38 -8.80 21.98
C ALA A 24 -14.74 -7.39 22.04
N PRO A 25 -13.62 -7.16 22.75
CA PRO A 25 -12.94 -5.87 22.72
C PRO A 25 -12.43 -5.49 21.33
N ALA A 26 -11.82 -6.43 20.59
CA ALA A 26 -11.34 -6.18 19.22
C ALA A 26 -12.49 -5.84 18.28
N ARG A 27 -13.62 -6.56 18.35
CA ARG A 27 -14.82 -6.22 17.59
C ARG A 27 -15.37 -4.85 17.96
N GLY A 28 -15.29 -4.44 19.22
CA GLY A 28 -15.66 -3.10 19.67
C GLY A 28 -14.85 -2.02 18.95
N MET A 29 -13.53 -2.19 18.86
CA MET A 29 -12.64 -1.29 18.13
C MET A 29 -12.95 -1.28 16.62
N LEU A 30 -13.17 -2.44 16.03
CA LEU A 30 -13.50 -2.57 14.61
C LEU A 30 -14.87 -1.93 14.26
N ARG A 31 -15.84 -1.95 15.17
CA ARG A 31 -17.11 -1.21 15.00
C ARG A 31 -16.87 0.30 14.96
N ALA A 32 -15.94 0.82 15.73
CA ALA A 32 -15.62 2.25 15.72
C ALA A 32 -15.05 2.73 14.37
N VAL A 33 -14.46 1.83 13.58
CA VAL A 33 -14.01 2.13 12.20
C VAL A 33 -15.03 1.71 11.13
N GLY A 34 -16.25 1.35 11.53
CA GLY A 34 -17.39 1.16 10.63
C GLY A 34 -17.76 -0.29 10.29
N MET A 35 -17.11 -1.30 10.88
CA MET A 35 -17.53 -2.70 10.71
C MET A 35 -18.89 -2.95 11.39
N LYS A 36 -19.74 -3.70 10.71
CA LYS A 36 -21.04 -4.16 11.21
C LYS A 36 -20.97 -5.65 11.53
N ASP A 37 -22.04 -6.19 12.12
CA ASP A 37 -22.10 -7.58 12.53
C ASP A 37 -21.90 -8.56 11.38
N GLU A 38 -22.49 -8.27 10.24
CA GLU A 38 -22.34 -9.06 9.02
C GLU A 38 -20.92 -9.03 8.44
N ASP A 39 -20.11 -8.02 8.77
CA ASP A 39 -18.74 -7.88 8.25
C ASP A 39 -17.75 -8.77 8.99
N PHE A 40 -18.04 -9.14 10.23
CA PHE A 40 -17.17 -10.04 11.00
C PHE A 40 -17.07 -11.45 10.41
N ALA A 41 -18.02 -11.85 9.58
CA ALA A 41 -17.97 -13.12 8.86
C ALA A 41 -17.13 -13.08 7.57
N LYS A 42 -16.78 -11.87 7.07
CA LYS A 42 -16.07 -11.66 5.81
C LYS A 42 -14.55 -11.74 6.00
N PRO A 43 -13.79 -12.18 4.97
CA PRO A 43 -12.34 -12.05 4.98
C PRO A 43 -11.94 -10.57 5.01
N GLN A 44 -10.93 -10.25 5.81
CA GLN A 44 -10.40 -8.90 5.93
C GLN A 44 -9.21 -8.71 4.99
N ILE A 45 -9.31 -7.73 4.10
CA ILE A 45 -8.30 -7.47 3.07
C ILE A 45 -7.61 -6.14 3.36
N GLY A 46 -6.30 -6.21 3.61
CA GLY A 46 -5.46 -5.02 3.77
C GLY A 46 -5.21 -4.34 2.43
N ILE A 47 -5.41 -3.02 2.38
CA ILE A 47 -5.08 -2.20 1.20
C ILE A 47 -3.93 -1.28 1.59
N ALA A 48 -2.71 -1.69 1.25
CA ALA A 48 -1.50 -0.93 1.53
C ALA A 48 -1.21 0.07 0.41
N SER A 49 -1.03 1.33 0.75
CA SER A 49 -0.77 2.40 -0.21
C SER A 49 0.40 3.28 0.22
N SER A 50 1.31 3.55 -0.70
CA SER A 50 2.38 4.54 -0.52
C SER A 50 1.98 5.94 -0.99
N TRP A 51 0.70 6.25 -1.01
CA TRP A 51 0.20 7.57 -1.39
C TRP A 51 0.79 8.69 -0.52
N ASN A 52 1.17 9.76 -1.17
CA ASN A 52 1.51 11.03 -0.54
C ASN A 52 1.43 12.18 -1.58
N GLU A 53 1.46 13.41 -1.11
CA GLU A 53 1.42 14.62 -1.95
C GLU A 53 2.81 15.11 -2.36
N ILE A 54 3.88 14.48 -1.88
CA ILE A 54 5.27 14.88 -2.14
C ILE A 54 5.74 14.28 -3.47
N THR A 55 5.41 13.02 -3.71
CA THR A 55 5.92 12.22 -4.82
C THR A 55 4.93 12.22 -5.99
N PRO A 56 5.24 12.86 -7.12
CA PRO A 56 4.29 13.00 -8.24
C PRO A 56 3.70 11.66 -8.73
N CYS A 57 4.52 10.61 -8.80
CA CYS A 57 4.08 9.29 -9.21
C CYS A 57 3.13 8.60 -8.21
N ASN A 58 2.97 9.13 -7.00
CA ASN A 58 2.09 8.56 -5.99
C ASN A 58 0.75 9.28 -5.83
N LEU A 59 0.54 10.41 -6.51
CA LEU A 59 -0.69 11.22 -6.38
C LEU A 59 -1.96 10.45 -6.74
N SER A 60 -1.89 9.55 -7.73
CA SER A 60 -3.04 8.78 -8.20
C SER A 60 -3.42 7.61 -7.29
N LEU A 61 -2.54 7.21 -6.37
CA LEU A 61 -2.70 5.98 -5.57
C LEU A 61 -3.92 6.02 -4.65
N ASP A 62 -4.29 7.19 -4.11
CA ASP A 62 -5.48 7.33 -3.27
C ASP A 62 -6.76 6.99 -4.04
N ARG A 63 -6.89 7.47 -5.27
CA ARG A 63 -8.04 7.16 -6.13
C ARG A 63 -8.12 5.66 -6.45
N LEU A 64 -6.99 5.04 -6.73
CA LEU A 64 -6.91 3.61 -7.05
C LEU A 64 -7.21 2.74 -5.82
N ALA A 65 -6.70 3.11 -4.65
CA ALA A 65 -7.01 2.44 -3.40
C ALA A 65 -8.51 2.50 -3.09
N LYS A 66 -9.16 3.66 -3.29
CA LYS A 66 -10.62 3.80 -3.15
C LYS A 66 -11.40 2.91 -4.12
N ALA A 67 -10.95 2.81 -5.37
CA ALA A 67 -11.58 1.94 -6.36
C ALA A 67 -11.42 0.45 -5.99
N SER A 68 -10.26 0.05 -5.48
CA SER A 68 -10.03 -1.34 -5.05
C SER A 68 -10.88 -1.73 -3.84
N LYS A 69 -11.15 -0.80 -2.92
CA LYS A 69 -12.09 -1.04 -1.80
C LYS A 69 -13.44 -1.50 -2.30
N LYS A 70 -13.95 -0.84 -3.34
CA LYS A 70 -15.21 -1.25 -3.97
C LYS A 70 -15.10 -2.68 -4.53
N GLY A 71 -14.03 -3.01 -5.25
CA GLY A 71 -13.80 -4.35 -5.79
C GLY A 71 -13.75 -5.44 -4.71
N VAL A 72 -13.10 -5.16 -3.57
CA VAL A 72 -13.07 -6.09 -2.42
C VAL A 72 -14.48 -6.29 -1.84
N ILE A 73 -15.26 -5.23 -1.71
CA ILE A 73 -16.65 -5.31 -1.22
C ILE A 73 -17.52 -6.13 -2.18
N ASP A 74 -17.42 -5.85 -3.47
CA ASP A 74 -18.17 -6.56 -4.51
C ASP A 74 -17.82 -8.07 -4.54
N ALA A 75 -16.58 -8.42 -4.15
CA ALA A 75 -16.12 -9.81 -4.01
C ALA A 75 -16.46 -10.45 -2.65
N GLY A 76 -17.17 -9.75 -1.76
CA GLY A 76 -17.60 -10.27 -0.46
C GLY A 76 -16.57 -10.15 0.66
N GLY A 77 -15.48 -9.41 0.47
CA GLY A 77 -14.49 -9.11 1.50
C GLY A 77 -14.78 -7.79 2.23
N PHE A 78 -14.04 -7.55 3.32
CA PHE A 78 -14.04 -6.27 4.03
C PHE A 78 -12.67 -5.58 3.85
N PRO A 79 -12.61 -4.44 3.14
CA PRO A 79 -11.35 -3.75 2.85
C PRO A 79 -10.97 -2.78 3.97
N MET A 80 -9.72 -2.82 4.40
CA MET A 80 -9.13 -1.84 5.32
C MET A 80 -7.89 -1.23 4.71
N GLN A 81 -7.93 0.08 4.48
CA GLN A 81 -6.81 0.81 3.88
C GLN A 81 -5.89 1.37 4.96
N PHE A 82 -4.60 1.22 4.74
CA PHE A 82 -3.56 1.85 5.54
C PHE A 82 -2.45 2.41 4.66
N GLY A 83 -1.69 3.37 5.20
CA GLY A 83 -0.62 4.04 4.49
C GLY A 83 0.76 3.57 4.91
N THR A 84 1.72 3.74 4.01
CA THR A 84 3.15 3.67 4.29
C THR A 84 3.86 4.86 3.66
N ILE A 85 5.14 5.03 3.96
CA ILE A 85 5.93 6.12 3.42
C ILE A 85 6.29 5.90 1.94
N SER A 86 6.76 6.96 1.29
CA SER A 86 7.50 6.89 0.03
C SER A 86 8.50 8.04 -0.06
N VAL A 87 9.64 7.78 -0.68
CA VAL A 87 10.67 8.76 -0.99
C VAL A 87 10.78 8.87 -2.51
N SER A 88 10.88 10.09 -3.01
CA SER A 88 11.11 10.34 -4.43
C SER A 88 12.60 10.47 -4.71
N ASP A 89 13.17 9.54 -5.46
CA ASP A 89 14.56 9.59 -5.90
C ASP A 89 14.82 10.85 -6.75
N GLY A 90 13.88 11.21 -7.62
CA GLY A 90 13.99 12.38 -8.47
C GLY A 90 14.05 13.71 -7.70
N ILE A 91 13.38 13.80 -6.54
CA ILE A 91 13.47 14.99 -5.68
C ILE A 91 14.74 14.95 -4.83
N SER A 92 15.18 13.79 -4.42
CA SER A 92 16.33 13.59 -3.53
C SER A 92 17.67 13.58 -4.28
N MET A 93 17.65 13.55 -5.60
CA MET A 93 18.85 13.48 -6.44
C MET A 93 19.75 14.70 -6.24
N GLY A 94 21.07 14.48 -6.11
CA GLY A 94 22.07 15.53 -6.03
C GLY A 94 22.27 16.16 -4.64
N HIS A 95 21.61 15.66 -3.60
CA HIS A 95 21.83 16.10 -2.22
C HIS A 95 21.75 14.93 -1.22
N GLU A 96 22.04 15.21 0.05
CA GLU A 96 22.13 14.16 1.11
C GLU A 96 20.85 13.33 1.30
N GLY A 97 19.69 13.86 0.93
CA GLY A 97 18.41 13.13 0.97
C GLY A 97 18.41 11.84 0.18
N MET A 98 19.29 11.70 -0.82
CA MET A 98 19.41 10.48 -1.63
C MET A 98 19.85 9.26 -0.81
N HIS A 99 20.55 9.45 0.32
CA HIS A 99 20.93 8.38 1.23
C HIS A 99 19.71 7.65 1.84
N PHE A 100 18.56 8.32 1.89
CA PHE A 100 17.32 7.75 2.42
C PHE A 100 16.48 7.02 1.37
N SER A 101 16.81 7.17 0.10
CA SER A 101 16.07 6.53 -0.99
C SER A 101 16.09 4.99 -0.84
N LEU A 102 17.25 4.37 -0.85
CA LEU A 102 17.36 2.91 -0.75
C LEU A 102 16.84 2.36 0.59
N VAL A 103 17.13 3.05 1.68
CA VAL A 103 16.66 2.69 3.04
C VAL A 103 15.14 2.67 3.11
N SER A 104 14.45 3.56 2.41
CA SER A 104 12.98 3.61 2.40
C SER A 104 12.34 2.30 1.95
N ARG A 105 12.99 1.54 1.09
CA ARG A 105 12.51 0.24 0.62
C ARG A 105 12.27 -0.74 1.77
N GLU A 106 13.24 -0.88 2.68
CA GLU A 106 13.11 -1.76 3.84
C GLU A 106 12.06 -1.25 4.82
N VAL A 107 12.06 0.05 5.11
CA VAL A 107 11.08 0.68 6.01
C VAL A 107 9.65 0.48 5.50
N ILE A 108 9.42 0.63 4.20
CA ILE A 108 8.10 0.39 3.59
C ILE A 108 7.71 -1.09 3.76
N ALA A 109 8.60 -2.01 3.39
CA ALA A 109 8.34 -3.45 3.50
C ALA A 109 8.02 -3.84 4.94
N ASP A 110 8.81 -3.39 5.91
CA ASP A 110 8.64 -3.67 7.33
C ASP A 110 7.33 -3.08 7.87
N SER A 111 6.98 -1.85 7.46
CA SER A 111 5.73 -1.22 7.90
C SER A 111 4.50 -1.95 7.40
N VAL A 112 4.50 -2.38 6.14
CA VAL A 112 3.40 -3.15 5.55
C VAL A 112 3.30 -4.52 6.21
N GLU A 113 4.41 -5.23 6.36
CA GLU A 113 4.45 -6.53 7.05
C GLU A 113 3.95 -6.40 8.49
N THR A 114 4.39 -5.38 9.22
CA THR A 114 3.97 -5.14 10.61
C THR A 114 2.45 -5.00 10.73
N VAL A 115 1.83 -4.16 9.92
CA VAL A 115 0.38 -3.96 9.95
C VAL A 115 -0.36 -5.25 9.56
N MET A 116 0.04 -5.87 8.46
CA MET A 116 -0.60 -7.10 7.97
C MET A 116 -0.50 -8.26 8.97
N GLN A 117 0.61 -8.38 9.68
CA GLN A 117 0.81 -9.42 10.69
C GLN A 117 0.08 -9.10 11.99
N ALA A 118 0.14 -7.86 12.48
CA ALA A 118 -0.51 -7.46 13.72
C ALA A 118 -2.04 -7.57 13.62
N GLU A 119 -2.61 -7.06 12.54
CA GLU A 119 -4.06 -7.03 12.32
C GLU A 119 -4.61 -8.31 11.68
N ARG A 120 -3.73 -9.26 11.36
CA ARG A 120 -4.07 -10.60 10.85
C ARG A 120 -4.92 -10.59 9.58
N PHE A 121 -4.65 -9.69 8.64
CA PHE A 121 -5.36 -9.66 7.36
C PHE A 121 -5.22 -10.97 6.58
N ASP A 122 -6.30 -11.38 5.90
CA ASP A 122 -6.39 -12.63 5.15
C ASP A 122 -5.77 -12.52 3.75
N GLY A 123 -5.72 -11.32 3.19
CA GLY A 123 -5.13 -11.03 1.90
C GLY A 123 -4.76 -9.56 1.78
N MET A 124 -4.09 -9.20 0.71
CA MET A 124 -3.54 -7.86 0.51
C MET A 124 -3.69 -7.35 -0.91
N VAL A 125 -4.00 -6.05 -1.04
CA VAL A 125 -3.83 -5.29 -2.28
C VAL A 125 -2.83 -4.17 -2.01
N THR A 126 -1.78 -4.06 -2.82
CA THR A 126 -0.74 -3.04 -2.64
C THR A 126 -0.69 -2.07 -3.80
N PHE A 127 -0.50 -0.80 -3.48
CA PHE A 127 -0.35 0.28 -4.43
C PHE A 127 0.98 1.00 -4.23
N ALA A 128 1.78 1.02 -5.28
CA ALA A 128 3.06 1.73 -5.29
C ALA A 128 3.30 2.41 -6.63
N GLY A 129 4.03 3.52 -6.62
CA GLY A 129 4.27 4.32 -7.81
C GLY A 129 5.71 4.78 -7.98
N CYS A 130 6.51 4.78 -6.94
CA CYS A 130 7.87 5.29 -6.97
C CYS A 130 8.90 4.16 -6.90
N ASP A 131 10.11 4.43 -7.33
CA ASP A 131 11.21 3.50 -7.58
C ASP A 131 11.47 2.51 -6.44
N LYS A 132 11.48 2.98 -5.20
CA LYS A 132 11.74 2.12 -4.02
C LYS A 132 10.48 1.55 -3.39
N SER A 133 9.33 2.19 -3.57
CA SER A 133 8.06 1.68 -3.04
C SER A 133 7.56 0.44 -3.81
N LEU A 134 7.89 0.34 -5.10
CA LEU A 134 7.54 -0.82 -5.93
C LEU A 134 8.14 -2.12 -5.39
N PRO A 135 9.48 -2.27 -5.31
CA PRO A 135 10.08 -3.49 -4.77
C PRO A 135 9.73 -3.72 -3.30
N ALA A 136 9.55 -2.66 -2.51
CA ALA A 136 9.16 -2.78 -1.11
C ALA A 136 7.82 -3.50 -0.91
N MET A 137 6.80 -3.15 -1.70
CA MET A 137 5.50 -3.82 -1.64
C MET A 137 5.60 -5.30 -2.06
N MET A 138 6.43 -5.61 -3.06
CA MET A 138 6.67 -7.00 -3.46
C MET A 138 7.45 -7.77 -2.39
N MET A 139 8.42 -7.14 -1.73
CA MET A 139 9.15 -7.74 -0.60
C MET A 139 8.20 -8.09 0.54
N ALA A 140 7.31 -7.15 0.93
CA ALA A 140 6.32 -7.41 1.96
C ALA A 140 5.40 -8.58 1.58
N ALA A 141 4.90 -8.62 0.34
CA ALA A 141 4.07 -9.72 -0.15
C ALA A 141 4.80 -11.08 -0.08
N ALA A 142 6.06 -11.12 -0.49
CA ALA A 142 6.88 -12.34 -0.47
C ALA A 142 7.17 -12.84 0.96
N ARG A 143 7.32 -11.93 1.93
CA ARG A 143 7.60 -12.27 3.33
C ARG A 143 6.37 -12.84 4.06
N MET A 144 5.17 -12.44 3.66
CA MET A 144 3.96 -12.73 4.45
C MET A 144 3.23 -14.03 4.06
N ASP A 145 3.47 -14.57 2.89
CA ASP A 145 2.77 -15.76 2.37
C ASP A 145 1.23 -15.64 2.49
N VAL A 146 0.69 -14.52 2.01
CA VAL A 146 -0.74 -14.27 1.90
C VAL A 146 -1.12 -14.01 0.45
N ALA A 147 -2.37 -14.29 0.09
CA ALA A 147 -2.89 -13.91 -1.22
C ALA A 147 -2.72 -12.41 -1.44
N SER A 148 -1.96 -12.02 -2.46
CA SER A 148 -1.57 -10.63 -2.68
C SER A 148 -1.78 -10.22 -4.13
N VAL A 149 -2.30 -9.00 -4.32
CA VAL A 149 -2.35 -8.33 -5.62
C VAL A 149 -1.49 -7.08 -5.54
N PHE A 150 -0.51 -6.99 -6.42
CA PHE A 150 0.35 -5.82 -6.56
C PHE A 150 -0.11 -4.96 -7.74
N VAL A 151 -0.34 -3.67 -7.50
CA VAL A 151 -0.75 -2.71 -8.51
C VAL A 151 0.32 -1.64 -8.68
N TYR A 152 0.98 -1.65 -9.82
CA TYR A 152 1.84 -0.55 -10.26
C TYR A 152 1.00 0.60 -10.81
N ALA A 153 1.19 1.79 -10.27
CA ALA A 153 0.37 2.94 -10.65
C ALA A 153 1.16 4.26 -10.69
N GLY A 154 2.46 4.18 -10.88
CA GLY A 154 3.41 5.29 -10.80
C GLY A 154 3.62 6.05 -12.10
N SER A 155 2.56 6.55 -12.73
CA SER A 155 2.71 7.42 -13.88
C SER A 155 2.78 8.88 -13.47
N THR A 156 3.86 9.56 -13.88
CA THR A 156 4.00 11.00 -13.76
C THR A 156 3.55 11.66 -15.06
N MET A 157 2.69 12.66 -14.95
CA MET A 157 2.29 13.45 -16.12
C MET A 157 3.48 14.26 -16.64
N PRO A 158 3.65 14.37 -17.98
CA PRO A 158 4.70 15.21 -18.53
C PRO A 158 4.45 16.69 -18.19
N GLY A 159 5.53 17.42 -17.95
CA GLY A 159 5.53 18.88 -17.91
C GLY A 159 5.52 19.47 -19.31
N LYS A 160 5.42 20.81 -19.41
CA LYS A 160 5.53 21.53 -20.68
C LYS A 160 6.63 22.57 -20.62
N VAL A 161 7.50 22.55 -21.64
CA VAL A 161 8.51 23.59 -21.89
C VAL A 161 8.35 24.04 -23.33
N ASP A 162 8.15 25.33 -23.55
CA ASP A 162 7.92 25.93 -24.89
C ASP A 162 6.83 25.20 -25.71
N GLY A 163 5.75 24.80 -25.02
CA GLY A 163 4.62 24.11 -25.65
C GLY A 163 4.84 22.61 -25.97
N ARG A 164 6.03 22.07 -25.68
CA ARG A 164 6.37 20.65 -25.88
C ARG A 164 6.25 19.88 -24.56
N ASP A 165 5.76 18.67 -24.66
CA ASP A 165 5.71 17.76 -23.51
C ASP A 165 7.14 17.30 -23.16
N VAL A 166 7.52 17.44 -21.90
CA VAL A 166 8.84 17.06 -21.39
C VAL A 166 8.67 16.13 -20.18
N THR A 167 9.52 15.12 -20.12
CA THR A 167 9.65 14.22 -18.99
C THR A 167 10.93 14.56 -18.19
N THR A 168 11.16 13.87 -17.09
CA THR A 168 12.40 13.99 -16.31
C THR A 168 13.65 13.77 -17.18
N VAL A 169 13.60 12.81 -18.11
CA VAL A 169 14.71 12.55 -19.05
C VAL A 169 14.92 13.72 -20.00
N SER A 170 13.84 14.29 -20.54
CA SER A 170 13.93 15.47 -21.43
C SER A 170 14.54 16.68 -20.72
N TYR A 171 14.18 16.89 -19.43
CA TYR A 171 14.75 17.95 -18.62
C TYR A 171 16.26 17.80 -18.43
N THR A 172 16.73 16.59 -18.20
CA THR A 172 18.15 16.28 -18.09
C THR A 172 18.91 16.67 -19.37
N HIS A 173 18.33 16.41 -20.54
CA HIS A 173 18.92 16.80 -21.81
C HIS A 173 18.91 18.32 -22.08
N LEU A 174 17.94 19.03 -21.50
CA LEU A 174 17.89 20.50 -21.62
C LEU A 174 18.94 21.21 -20.73
N THR A 175 19.31 20.60 -19.60
CA THR A 175 20.24 21.25 -18.66
C THR A 175 21.72 20.88 -18.88
N LEU A 176 22.02 19.70 -19.40
CA LEU A 176 23.37 19.25 -19.64
C LEU A 176 24.20 20.17 -20.60
N PRO A 177 23.65 20.69 -21.72
CA PRO A 177 24.38 21.60 -22.59
C PRO A 177 24.79 22.92 -21.95
N THR A 178 24.05 23.38 -20.93
CA THR A 178 24.35 24.66 -20.25
C THR A 178 25.45 24.55 -19.20
N ILE A 179 25.77 23.32 -18.74
CA ILE A 179 26.85 23.07 -17.78
C ILE A 179 28.23 23.06 -18.45
N TYR A 180 28.30 22.81 -19.76
CA TYR A 180 29.53 22.69 -20.54
C TYR A 180 29.81 23.92 -21.44
N SER A 181 28.98 24.94 -21.38
CA SER A 181 29.19 26.21 -22.05
C SER A 181 29.74 27.28 -21.09
#